data_fc4bddf47938a53c93d39991413de981
#
_entry.id   fc4bddf47938a53c93d39991413de981
#
_cell.length_a   1.000
_cell.length_b   1.000
_cell.length_c   1.000
_cell.angle_alpha   90.00
_cell.angle_beta   90.00
_cell.angle_gamma   90.00
#
_symmetry.space_group_name_H-M   'P 1'
#
loop_
_entity.id
_entity.type
_entity.pdbx_description
1 polymer ?
#
loop_
_entity_poly.entity_id
_entity_poly.type
_entity_poly.pdbx_seq_one_letter_code
_entity_poly.pdbx_strand_id
1 'polypeptide(L)'
;RFCTWGMMDLTELQRNMKYYDIDGHLGYPLVYYDVQKLFSIAYEDRKSRRSLEYAIDYLKFDKDEAFHRAKSDAYYTALILEGLPRAVLKNYSIDYYRTPKNRKEEVYVVFDTYSKYISREFATKERAMKDREVLSTRCYLCGNPAKKKLRWFSGGSRLYYSVSCCEEHGYLKGKIRLKKAENGKVFAVKTLKLVSSEEAEGIRERKEHIKEKRKKKALQE
;
A
#
# COMPACT_ATOMS: atom_id res chain seq x y z
N ARG A 1 10.73 9.26 -13.62
CA ARG A 1 10.26 8.48 -12.47
C ARG A 1 11.39 7.61 -11.97
N PHE A 2 11.50 7.38 -10.68
CA PHE A 2 12.43 6.41 -10.13
C PHE A 2 11.97 4.98 -10.44
N CYS A 3 12.94 4.08 -10.60
CA CYS A 3 12.74 2.65 -10.79
C CYS A 3 13.66 1.93 -9.83
N THR A 4 13.13 1.02 -9.02
CA THR A 4 13.90 0.31 -8.00
C THR A 4 13.49 -1.15 -7.94
N TRP A 5 14.39 -2.03 -7.50
CA TRP A 5 14.05 -3.41 -7.19
C TRP A 5 13.53 -3.51 -5.75
N GLY A 6 12.23 -3.20 -5.58
CA GLY A 6 11.60 -3.04 -4.26
C GLY A 6 11.71 -1.61 -3.74
N MET A 7 11.49 -1.42 -2.44
CA MET A 7 11.43 -0.09 -1.84
C MET A 7 12.66 0.30 -1.00
N MET A 8 13.63 -0.60 -0.85
CA MET A 8 14.78 -0.37 0.04
C MET A 8 15.64 0.80 -0.44
N ASP A 9 15.96 0.86 -1.74
CA ASP A 9 16.81 1.91 -2.32
C ASP A 9 16.23 3.31 -2.10
N LEU A 10 14.90 3.48 -2.27
CA LEU A 10 14.24 4.75 -1.99
C LEU A 10 14.27 5.10 -0.50
N THR A 11 14.14 4.11 0.37
CA THR A 11 14.21 4.31 1.82
C THR A 11 15.61 4.79 2.22
N GLU A 12 16.65 4.18 1.69
CA GLU A 12 18.04 4.60 1.95
C GLU A 12 18.36 5.96 1.33
N LEU A 13 17.89 6.23 0.11
CA LEU A 13 18.03 7.56 -0.49
C LEU A 13 17.43 8.65 0.40
N GLN A 14 16.20 8.48 0.86
CA GLN A 14 15.51 9.44 1.73
C GLN A 14 16.20 9.59 3.08
N ARG A 15 16.74 8.50 3.62
CA ARG A 15 17.51 8.50 4.86
C ARG A 15 18.81 9.31 4.72
N ASN A 16 19.54 9.11 3.62
CA ASN A 16 20.74 9.88 3.31
C ASN A 16 20.41 11.35 3.05
N MET A 17 19.37 11.64 2.28
CA MET A 17 18.92 13.03 2.08
C MET A 17 18.63 13.73 3.41
N LYS A 18 17.93 13.05 4.32
CA LYS A 18 17.67 13.58 5.66
C LYS A 18 18.95 13.78 6.47
N TYR A 19 19.89 12.85 6.40
CA TYR A 19 21.17 12.95 7.10
C TYR A 19 22.01 14.14 6.63
N TYR A 20 21.99 14.43 5.33
CA TYR A 20 22.73 15.54 4.72
C TYR A 20 21.91 16.83 4.60
N ASP A 21 20.74 16.89 5.22
CA ASP A 21 19.82 18.05 5.16
C ASP A 21 19.46 18.48 3.72
N ILE A 22 19.29 17.51 2.84
CA ILE A 22 18.90 17.71 1.44
C ILE A 22 17.38 17.57 1.32
N ASP A 23 16.65 18.66 1.53
CA ASP A 23 15.21 18.68 1.44
C ASP A 23 14.70 19.18 0.07
N GLY A 24 13.49 18.79 -0.27
CA GLY A 24 12.68 19.43 -1.32
C GLY A 24 12.90 18.94 -2.76
N HIS A 25 13.83 18.04 -3.02
CA HIS A 25 14.15 17.58 -4.38
C HIS A 25 13.25 16.46 -4.91
N LEU A 26 12.51 15.77 -4.02
CA LEU A 26 11.58 14.72 -4.41
C LEU A 26 10.14 15.25 -4.46
N GLY A 27 9.40 14.89 -5.52
CA GLY A 27 7.98 15.16 -5.62
C GLY A 27 7.17 14.47 -4.52
N TYR A 28 6.03 15.05 -4.11
CA TYR A 28 5.18 14.47 -3.08
C TYR A 28 3.74 14.28 -3.56
N PRO A 29 3.16 13.08 -3.44
CA PRO A 29 3.84 11.81 -3.16
C PRO A 29 4.83 11.42 -4.27
N LEU A 30 5.92 10.76 -3.91
CA LEU A 30 6.87 10.26 -4.90
C LEU A 30 6.27 9.10 -5.68
N VAL A 31 6.13 9.27 -6.98
CA VAL A 31 5.66 8.21 -7.89
C VAL A 31 6.86 7.47 -8.46
N TYR A 32 6.88 6.15 -8.30
CA TYR A 32 7.97 5.30 -8.78
C TYR A 32 7.50 3.96 -9.29
N TYR A 33 8.35 3.25 -9.99
CA TYR A 33 8.17 1.86 -10.39
C TYR A 33 8.93 0.94 -9.42
N ASP A 34 8.18 0.20 -8.62
CA ASP A 34 8.68 -0.96 -7.88
C ASP A 34 8.73 -2.13 -8.87
N VAL A 35 9.88 -2.31 -9.53
CA VAL A 35 10.06 -3.26 -10.62
C VAL A 35 9.88 -4.69 -10.14
N GLN A 36 10.29 -5.00 -8.90
CA GLN A 36 10.04 -6.29 -8.27
C GLN A 36 8.54 -6.61 -8.16
N LYS A 37 7.73 -5.62 -7.78
CA LYS A 37 6.26 -5.74 -7.75
C LYS A 37 5.69 -5.91 -9.16
N LEU A 38 6.17 -5.11 -10.12
CA LEU A 38 5.70 -5.18 -11.50
C LEU A 38 6.04 -6.53 -12.15
N PHE A 39 7.22 -7.07 -11.88
CA PHE A 39 7.63 -8.41 -12.30
C PHE A 39 6.66 -9.47 -11.75
N SER A 40 6.34 -9.42 -10.46
CA SER A 40 5.38 -10.34 -9.85
C SER A 40 3.97 -10.23 -10.45
N ILE A 41 3.56 -9.02 -10.86
CA ILE A 41 2.27 -8.80 -11.54
C ILE A 41 2.26 -9.38 -12.95
N ALA A 42 3.38 -9.28 -13.66
CA ALA A 42 3.50 -9.72 -15.04
C ALA A 42 3.63 -11.25 -15.18
N TYR A 43 4.40 -11.86 -14.31
CA TYR A 43 4.90 -13.24 -14.52
C TYR A 43 4.58 -14.20 -13.35
N GLU A 44 4.05 -13.72 -12.22
CA GLU A 44 3.78 -14.53 -11.04
C GLU A 44 2.39 -14.27 -10.42
N ASP A 45 2.27 -14.50 -9.12
CA ASP A 45 1.03 -14.48 -8.32
C ASP A 45 0.63 -13.09 -7.79
N ARG A 46 1.33 -12.02 -8.18
CA ARG A 46 1.18 -10.64 -7.68
C ARG A 46 1.57 -10.43 -6.21
N LYS A 47 1.95 -11.46 -5.50
CA LYS A 47 2.29 -11.42 -4.06
C LYS A 47 3.75 -11.71 -3.81
N SER A 48 4.32 -12.63 -4.57
CA SER A 48 5.73 -13.02 -4.47
C SER A 48 6.67 -11.85 -4.69
N ARG A 49 7.78 -11.86 -3.97
CA ARG A 49 8.85 -10.88 -4.10
C ARG A 49 10.14 -11.66 -4.30
N ARG A 50 10.54 -11.80 -5.56
CA ARG A 50 11.72 -12.55 -5.98
C ARG A 50 12.98 -11.69 -5.90
N SER A 51 14.15 -12.33 -5.85
CA SER A 51 15.42 -11.62 -6.00
C SER A 51 15.59 -11.07 -7.41
N LEU A 52 16.47 -10.10 -7.58
CA LEU A 52 16.82 -9.55 -8.88
C LEU A 52 17.41 -10.64 -9.77
N GLU A 53 18.31 -11.47 -9.23
CA GLU A 53 18.95 -12.58 -9.92
C GLU A 53 17.93 -13.60 -10.45
N TYR A 54 16.93 -13.97 -9.63
CA TYR A 54 15.84 -14.83 -10.10
C TYR A 54 15.12 -14.26 -11.31
N ALA A 55 14.82 -12.97 -11.30
CA ALA A 55 14.10 -12.34 -12.40
C ALA A 55 14.93 -12.30 -13.70
N ILE A 56 16.23 -12.12 -13.58
CA ILE A 56 17.17 -12.17 -14.70
C ILE A 56 17.22 -13.57 -15.30
N ASP A 57 17.33 -14.60 -14.46
CA ASP A 57 17.30 -16.00 -14.90
C ASP A 57 15.97 -16.37 -15.56
N TYR A 58 14.86 -15.92 -14.98
CA TYR A 58 13.52 -16.15 -15.52
C TYR A 58 13.35 -15.54 -16.91
N LEU A 59 13.87 -14.31 -17.12
CA LEU A 59 13.81 -13.60 -18.40
C LEU A 59 14.93 -13.99 -19.36
N LYS A 60 15.86 -14.85 -18.93
CA LYS A 60 17.01 -15.34 -19.71
C LYS A 60 17.91 -14.20 -20.21
N PHE A 61 18.13 -13.18 -19.39
CA PHE A 61 19.10 -12.15 -19.67
C PHE A 61 20.52 -12.64 -19.36
N ASP A 62 21.48 -12.19 -20.17
CA ASP A 62 22.91 -12.49 -19.93
C ASP A 62 23.40 -11.83 -18.63
N LYS A 63 24.29 -12.54 -17.91
CA LYS A 63 24.85 -12.09 -16.63
C LYS A 63 26.28 -11.55 -16.84
N ASP A 64 26.37 -10.44 -17.55
CA ASP A 64 27.68 -9.84 -17.94
C ASP A 64 28.30 -9.04 -16.79
N GLU A 65 27.50 -8.63 -15.79
CA GLU A 65 27.93 -7.81 -14.67
C GLU A 65 27.75 -8.56 -13.34
N ALA A 66 28.71 -8.36 -12.43
CA ALA A 66 28.63 -8.98 -11.10
C ALA A 66 27.50 -8.37 -10.26
N PHE A 67 26.66 -9.23 -9.65
CA PHE A 67 25.60 -8.82 -8.72
C PHE A 67 26.15 -8.19 -7.45
N HIS A 68 25.24 -7.55 -6.69
CA HIS A 68 25.51 -6.85 -5.42
C HIS A 68 26.44 -5.62 -5.58
N ARG A 69 26.43 -5.04 -6.77
CA ARG A 69 27.02 -3.72 -7.02
C ARG A 69 25.91 -2.76 -7.46
N ALA A 70 25.81 -1.61 -6.84
CA ALA A 70 24.74 -0.64 -7.10
C ALA A 70 24.53 -0.32 -8.60
N LYS A 71 25.63 -0.21 -9.37
CA LYS A 71 25.57 0.03 -10.83
C LYS A 71 24.93 -1.15 -11.56
N SER A 72 25.39 -2.38 -11.29
CA SER A 72 24.90 -3.59 -11.94
C SER A 72 23.45 -3.87 -11.57
N ASP A 73 23.09 -3.71 -10.29
CA ASP A 73 21.71 -3.88 -9.82
C ASP A 73 20.78 -2.87 -10.48
N ALA A 74 21.21 -1.61 -10.64
CA ALA A 74 20.46 -0.59 -11.37
C ALA A 74 20.29 -0.93 -12.85
N TYR A 75 21.37 -1.41 -13.51
CA TYR A 75 21.37 -1.83 -14.91
C TYR A 75 20.37 -2.97 -15.14
N TYR A 76 20.45 -4.04 -14.35
CA TYR A 76 19.52 -5.17 -14.49
C TYR A 76 18.09 -4.80 -14.14
N THR A 77 17.87 -3.92 -13.18
CA THR A 77 16.53 -3.39 -12.88
C THR A 77 15.95 -2.64 -14.08
N ALA A 78 16.77 -1.88 -14.80
CA ALA A 78 16.35 -1.17 -16.01
C ALA A 78 16.03 -2.16 -17.14
N LEU A 79 16.87 -3.16 -17.40
CA LEU A 79 16.62 -4.20 -18.40
C LEU A 79 15.29 -4.94 -18.14
N ILE A 80 15.04 -5.33 -16.89
CA ILE A 80 13.78 -5.98 -16.54
C ILE A 80 12.61 -5.04 -16.82
N LEU A 81 12.70 -3.77 -16.42
CA LEU A 81 11.64 -2.79 -16.63
C LEU A 81 11.30 -2.61 -18.11
N GLU A 82 12.32 -2.58 -18.98
CA GLU A 82 12.17 -2.48 -20.44
C GLU A 82 11.48 -3.71 -21.03
N GLY A 83 11.77 -4.90 -20.50
CA GLY A 83 11.17 -6.17 -20.92
C GLY A 83 9.75 -6.39 -20.38
N LEU A 84 9.26 -5.57 -19.45
CA LEU A 84 7.91 -5.74 -18.89
C LEU A 84 6.82 -5.33 -19.88
N PRO A 85 5.69 -6.06 -19.94
CA PRO A 85 4.51 -5.64 -20.70
C PRO A 85 4.06 -4.24 -20.29
N ARG A 86 3.87 -3.32 -21.25
CA ARG A 86 3.44 -1.93 -20.96
C ARG A 86 2.19 -1.83 -20.08
N ALA A 87 1.28 -2.79 -20.21
CA ALA A 87 0.04 -2.83 -19.43
C ALA A 87 0.27 -2.91 -17.91
N VAL A 88 1.40 -3.48 -17.45
CA VAL A 88 1.67 -3.56 -16.00
C VAL A 88 2.18 -2.25 -15.41
N LEU A 89 2.69 -1.32 -16.22
CA LEU A 89 3.24 -0.04 -15.75
C LEU A 89 2.18 0.87 -15.11
N LYS A 90 0.89 0.64 -15.38
CA LYS A 90 -0.20 1.29 -14.66
C LYS A 90 -0.26 0.95 -13.16
N ASN A 91 0.41 -0.14 -12.74
CA ASN A 91 0.51 -0.57 -11.34
C ASN A 91 1.71 0.08 -10.61
N TYR A 92 2.05 1.32 -10.96
CA TYR A 92 3.09 2.08 -10.28
C TYR A 92 2.89 2.11 -8.76
N SER A 93 3.91 2.52 -8.04
CA SER A 93 3.87 2.69 -6.59
C SER A 93 3.97 4.16 -6.21
N ILE A 94 3.52 4.48 -5.01
CA ILE A 94 3.73 5.79 -4.41
C ILE A 94 4.46 5.62 -3.09
N ASP A 95 5.44 6.46 -2.87
CA ASP A 95 6.05 6.62 -1.57
C ASP A 95 5.71 8.01 -1.01
N TYR A 96 5.32 8.01 0.26
CA TYR A 96 5.00 9.19 1.05
C TYR A 96 6.06 9.36 2.13
N TYR A 97 7.26 9.74 1.72
CA TYR A 97 8.45 9.87 2.56
C TYR A 97 8.31 10.89 3.71
N ARG A 98 7.29 11.71 3.66
CA ARG A 98 6.87 12.57 4.78
C ARG A 98 5.38 12.38 5.05
N THR A 99 4.98 12.55 6.31
CA THR A 99 3.57 12.50 6.69
C THR A 99 2.86 13.81 6.36
N PRO A 100 1.65 13.77 5.79
CA PRO A 100 0.82 14.96 5.62
C PRO A 100 0.53 15.62 6.96
N LYS A 101 0.76 16.93 7.06
CA LYS A 101 0.54 17.70 8.30
C LYS A 101 -0.87 18.26 8.39
N ASN A 102 -1.50 18.54 7.26
CA ASN A 102 -2.82 19.16 7.15
C ASN A 102 -3.64 18.51 6.02
N ARG A 103 -4.91 18.92 5.88
CA ARG A 103 -5.82 18.36 4.87
C ARG A 103 -5.39 18.57 3.42
N LYS A 104 -4.70 19.66 3.13
CA LYS A 104 -4.26 19.96 1.76
C LYS A 104 -3.13 19.03 1.30
N GLU A 105 -2.40 18.48 2.24
CA GLU A 105 -1.31 17.55 1.99
C GLU A 105 -1.77 16.09 1.98
N GLU A 106 -3.03 15.80 2.37
CA GLU A 106 -3.56 14.44 2.34
C GLU A 106 -3.50 13.87 0.93
N VAL A 107 -3.07 12.63 0.81
CA VAL A 107 -2.84 11.99 -0.48
C VAL A 107 -3.99 11.06 -0.81
N TYR A 108 -4.60 11.24 -1.97
CA TYR A 108 -5.57 10.31 -2.53
C TYR A 108 -5.18 9.92 -3.95
N VAL A 109 -4.95 8.63 -4.17
CA VAL A 109 -4.59 8.09 -5.48
C VAL A 109 -5.47 6.91 -5.81
N VAL A 110 -6.01 6.91 -7.02
CA VAL A 110 -6.76 5.79 -7.60
C VAL A 110 -5.82 5.01 -8.51
N PHE A 111 -5.66 3.73 -8.22
CA PHE A 111 -4.96 2.76 -9.05
C PHE A 111 -5.97 1.92 -9.83
N ASP A 112 -5.51 1.10 -10.74
CA ASP A 112 -6.36 0.24 -11.57
C ASP A 112 -7.33 -0.65 -10.74
N THR A 113 -6.85 -1.22 -9.65
CA THR A 113 -7.60 -2.21 -8.86
C THR A 113 -7.95 -1.78 -7.43
N TYR A 114 -7.50 -0.61 -7.00
CA TYR A 114 -7.75 -0.09 -5.66
C TYR A 114 -7.48 1.40 -5.56
N SER A 115 -7.94 2.03 -4.50
CA SER A 115 -7.50 3.37 -4.13
C SER A 115 -6.68 3.36 -2.85
N LYS A 116 -5.79 4.35 -2.70
CA LYS A 116 -5.02 4.59 -1.49
C LYS A 116 -5.23 6.02 -1.01
N TYR A 117 -5.52 6.17 0.26
CA TYR A 117 -5.62 7.45 0.94
C TYR A 117 -4.66 7.47 2.13
N ILE A 118 -3.91 8.56 2.26
CA ILE A 118 -2.98 8.80 3.35
C ILE A 118 -3.43 10.09 4.03
N SER A 119 -3.85 9.95 5.28
CA SER A 119 -4.36 11.07 6.05
C SER A 119 -3.24 11.96 6.60
N ARG A 120 -3.61 13.17 6.99
CA ARG A 120 -2.81 13.98 7.89
C ARG A 120 -2.57 13.28 9.23
N GLU A 121 -1.69 13.87 10.01
CA GLU A 121 -1.40 13.43 11.36
C GLU A 121 -2.53 13.74 12.35
N PHE A 122 -2.74 12.82 13.28
CA PHE A 122 -3.66 12.95 14.42
C PHE A 122 -2.89 12.74 15.73
N ALA A 123 -3.30 13.43 16.79
CA ALA A 123 -2.66 13.27 18.09
C ALA A 123 -2.79 11.84 18.64
N THR A 124 -3.92 11.17 18.39
CA THR A 124 -4.17 9.81 18.88
C THR A 124 -4.86 8.94 17.82
N LYS A 125 -4.76 7.63 18.01
CA LYS A 125 -5.44 6.61 17.22
C LYS A 125 -6.97 6.81 17.22
N GLU A 126 -7.54 7.18 18.34
CA GLU A 126 -8.97 7.40 18.53
C GLU A 126 -9.45 8.58 17.68
N ARG A 127 -8.65 9.67 17.62
CA ARG A 127 -8.96 10.82 16.76
C ARG A 127 -8.90 10.44 15.29
N ALA A 128 -7.89 9.67 14.88
CA ALA A 128 -7.81 9.16 13.50
C ALA A 128 -9.03 8.31 13.13
N MET A 129 -9.47 7.42 14.03
CA MET A 129 -10.61 6.53 13.82
C MET A 129 -11.99 7.19 14.05
N LYS A 130 -12.04 8.50 14.29
CA LYS A 130 -13.26 9.32 14.28
C LYS A 130 -13.32 10.27 13.08
N ASP A 131 -12.24 10.39 12.31
CA ASP A 131 -12.20 11.28 11.16
C ASP A 131 -13.07 10.73 10.01
N ARG A 132 -13.85 11.61 9.39
CA ARG A 132 -14.82 11.26 8.33
C ARG A 132 -14.15 10.75 7.07
N GLU A 133 -13.05 11.35 6.66
CA GLU A 133 -12.32 10.94 5.46
C GLU A 133 -11.59 9.60 5.70
N VAL A 134 -10.99 9.41 6.87
CA VAL A 134 -10.37 8.13 7.23
C VAL A 134 -11.40 6.99 7.17
N LEU A 135 -12.62 7.22 7.70
CA LEU A 135 -13.68 6.20 7.74
C LEU A 135 -14.56 6.15 6.50
N SER A 136 -14.36 7.05 5.54
CA SER A 136 -15.14 7.07 4.29
C SER A 136 -14.95 5.78 3.50
N THR A 137 -16.06 5.25 2.99
CA THR A 137 -16.13 4.05 2.14
C THR A 137 -16.75 4.36 0.77
N ARG A 138 -16.58 5.59 0.25
CA ARG A 138 -17.01 5.94 -1.10
C ARG A 138 -16.33 5.05 -2.12
N CYS A 139 -17.10 4.65 -3.14
CA CYS A 139 -16.54 3.88 -4.25
C CYS A 139 -15.47 4.70 -4.97
N TYR A 140 -14.30 4.11 -5.18
CA TYR A 140 -13.19 4.83 -5.83
C TYR A 140 -13.34 4.91 -7.35
N LEU A 141 -14.27 4.18 -7.95
CA LEU A 141 -14.56 4.23 -9.38
C LEU A 141 -15.59 5.31 -9.72
N CYS A 142 -16.75 5.32 -9.03
CA CYS A 142 -17.82 6.28 -9.32
C CYS A 142 -17.93 7.43 -8.31
N GLY A 143 -17.20 7.38 -7.19
CA GLY A 143 -17.28 8.40 -6.13
C GLY A 143 -18.55 8.32 -5.26
N ASN A 144 -19.50 7.46 -5.58
CA ASN A 144 -20.77 7.34 -4.87
C ASN A 144 -20.59 6.75 -3.46
N PRO A 145 -21.44 7.13 -2.49
CA PRO A 145 -21.46 6.50 -1.18
C PRO A 145 -21.78 5.02 -1.30
N ALA A 146 -20.93 4.15 -0.72
CA ALA A 146 -21.20 2.72 -0.67
C ALA A 146 -21.91 2.34 0.63
N LYS A 147 -22.96 1.50 0.52
CA LYS A 147 -23.75 1.01 1.66
C LYS A 147 -22.88 0.13 2.55
N LYS A 148 -22.76 0.50 3.82
CA LYS A 148 -21.96 -0.26 4.80
C LYS A 148 -22.62 -1.62 5.08
N LYS A 149 -21.92 -2.70 4.74
CA LYS A 149 -22.30 -4.09 5.06
C LYS A 149 -21.63 -4.55 6.37
N LEU A 150 -20.38 -4.12 6.58
CA LEU A 150 -19.61 -4.37 7.79
C LEU A 150 -18.90 -3.09 8.20
N ARG A 151 -19.25 -2.54 9.36
CA ARG A 151 -18.58 -1.35 9.91
C ARG A 151 -17.12 -1.65 10.22
N TRP A 152 -16.29 -0.62 10.24
CA TRP A 152 -14.87 -0.72 10.60
C TRP A 152 -14.70 -1.45 11.93
N PHE A 153 -13.88 -2.50 11.93
CA PHE A 153 -13.55 -3.28 13.11
C PHE A 153 -12.04 -3.50 13.18
N SER A 154 -11.54 -3.65 14.41
CA SER A 154 -10.10 -3.87 14.64
C SER A 154 -9.73 -5.32 14.32
N GLY A 155 -8.81 -5.49 13.38
CA GLY A 155 -8.16 -6.77 13.06
C GLY A 155 -6.82 -6.98 13.77
N GLY A 156 -6.43 -6.06 14.65
CA GLY A 156 -5.17 -6.05 15.40
C GLY A 156 -4.92 -4.66 15.99
N SER A 157 -3.75 -4.42 16.60
CA SER A 157 -3.45 -3.19 17.35
C SER A 157 -3.58 -1.90 16.52
N ARG A 158 -3.28 -1.96 15.22
CA ARG A 158 -3.28 -0.80 14.31
C ARG A 158 -3.90 -1.10 12.95
N LEU A 159 -4.66 -2.18 12.86
CA LEU A 159 -5.21 -2.67 11.61
C LEU A 159 -6.73 -2.76 11.72
N TYR A 160 -7.44 -2.19 10.75
CA TYR A 160 -8.89 -2.17 10.69
C TYR A 160 -9.38 -2.62 9.33
N TYR A 161 -10.54 -3.27 9.31
CA TYR A 161 -11.22 -3.72 8.11
C TYR A 161 -12.66 -3.28 8.09
N SER A 162 -13.23 -3.13 6.92
CA SER A 162 -14.66 -2.91 6.67
C SER A 162 -15.08 -3.56 5.37
N VAL A 163 -16.37 -3.77 5.19
CA VAL A 163 -16.99 -4.13 3.92
C VAL A 163 -18.13 -3.16 3.64
N SER A 164 -18.17 -2.61 2.45
CA SER A 164 -19.29 -1.82 1.92
C SER A 164 -19.67 -2.32 0.53
N CYS A 165 -20.81 -1.93 0.03
CA CYS A 165 -21.30 -2.33 -1.29
C CYS A 165 -21.71 -1.08 -2.06
N CYS A 166 -21.07 -0.84 -3.18
CA CYS A 166 -21.50 0.13 -4.19
C CYS A 166 -22.60 -0.53 -5.04
N GLU A 167 -23.63 0.21 -5.39
CA GLU A 167 -24.74 -0.31 -6.21
C GLU A 167 -24.28 -0.67 -7.62
N GLU A 168 -23.37 0.12 -8.19
CA GLU A 168 -22.84 -0.08 -9.55
C GLU A 168 -21.67 -1.07 -9.61
N HIS A 169 -20.77 -1.07 -8.59
CA HIS A 169 -19.49 -1.75 -8.67
C HIS A 169 -19.33 -2.93 -7.69
N GLY A 170 -20.33 -3.19 -6.84
CA GLY A 170 -20.31 -4.33 -5.92
C GLY A 170 -19.51 -4.08 -4.63
N TYR A 171 -18.95 -5.16 -4.07
CA TYR A 171 -18.34 -5.13 -2.75
C TYR A 171 -16.98 -4.45 -2.73
N LEU A 172 -16.78 -3.60 -1.71
CA LEU A 172 -15.55 -2.88 -1.41
C LEU A 172 -15.00 -3.34 -0.06
N LYS A 173 -13.80 -3.90 -0.10
CA LYS A 173 -12.99 -4.17 1.10
C LYS A 173 -12.23 -2.92 1.48
N GLY A 174 -12.51 -2.42 2.68
CA GLY A 174 -11.74 -1.37 3.31
C GLY A 174 -10.68 -1.94 4.24
N LYS A 175 -9.45 -1.39 4.17
CA LYS A 175 -8.34 -1.68 5.08
C LYS A 175 -7.71 -0.37 5.51
N ILE A 176 -7.64 -0.11 6.82
CA ILE A 176 -6.88 0.99 7.41
C ILE A 176 -5.73 0.41 8.21
N ARG A 177 -4.53 0.92 7.97
CA ARG A 177 -3.35 0.71 8.81
C ARG A 177 -2.97 2.06 9.43
N LEU A 178 -2.97 2.13 10.75
CA LEU A 178 -2.45 3.28 11.47
C LEU A 178 -0.93 3.14 11.60
N LYS A 179 -0.21 4.18 11.20
CA LYS A 179 1.24 4.28 11.33
C LYS A 179 1.60 5.39 12.31
N LYS A 180 2.78 5.30 12.92
CA LYS A 180 3.37 6.38 13.71
C LYS A 180 4.16 7.30 12.79
N ALA A 181 3.99 8.59 12.97
CA ALA A 181 4.86 9.63 12.44
C ALA A 181 6.09 9.80 13.34
N GLU A 182 7.13 10.49 12.85
CA GLU A 182 8.37 10.72 13.61
C GLU A 182 8.14 11.47 14.91
N ASN A 183 7.19 12.39 14.93
CA ASN A 183 6.80 13.18 16.11
C ASN A 183 5.89 12.43 17.10
N GLY A 184 5.73 11.10 16.93
CA GLY A 184 4.89 10.26 17.80
C GLY A 184 3.39 10.29 17.50
N LYS A 185 2.92 11.23 16.67
CA LYS A 185 1.53 11.27 16.20
C LYS A 185 1.22 10.05 15.31
N VAL A 186 -0.04 9.89 14.94
CA VAL A 186 -0.48 8.77 14.09
C VAL A 186 -1.13 9.29 12.81
N PHE A 187 -0.98 8.55 11.75
CA PHE A 187 -1.68 8.79 10.49
C PHE A 187 -2.26 7.49 9.94
N ALA A 188 -3.28 7.60 9.09
CA ALA A 188 -3.96 6.46 8.51
C ALA A 188 -3.54 6.25 7.06
N VAL A 189 -3.20 5.02 6.73
CA VAL A 189 -3.10 4.55 5.33
C VAL A 189 -4.30 3.67 5.07
N LYS A 190 -5.25 4.19 4.30
CA LYS A 190 -6.47 3.49 3.91
C LYS A 190 -6.34 2.99 2.48
N THR A 191 -6.80 1.77 2.24
CA THR A 191 -7.03 1.22 0.90
C THR A 191 -8.47 0.77 0.77
N LEU A 192 -9.07 1.04 -0.39
CA LEU A 192 -10.36 0.49 -0.80
C LEU A 192 -10.12 -0.32 -2.06
N LYS A 193 -10.58 -1.56 -2.07
CA LYS A 193 -10.43 -2.50 -3.20
C LYS A 193 -11.76 -3.18 -3.47
N LEU A 194 -12.13 -3.32 -4.74
CA LEU A 194 -13.23 -4.17 -5.15
C LEU A 194 -12.87 -5.64 -4.89
N VAL A 195 -13.81 -6.40 -4.40
CA VAL A 195 -13.64 -7.79 -4.03
C VAL A 195 -14.89 -8.59 -4.42
N SER A 196 -14.75 -9.91 -4.55
CA SER A 196 -15.89 -10.78 -4.76
C SER A 196 -16.77 -10.91 -3.51
N SER A 197 -17.94 -11.49 -3.65
CA SER A 197 -18.85 -11.83 -2.54
C SER A 197 -18.20 -12.77 -1.54
N GLU A 198 -17.45 -13.76 -2.03
CA GLU A 198 -16.72 -14.74 -1.21
C GLU A 198 -15.62 -14.07 -0.38
N GLU A 199 -14.83 -13.18 -1.01
CA GLU A 199 -13.83 -12.39 -0.27
C GLU A 199 -14.47 -11.48 0.78
N ALA A 200 -15.63 -10.91 0.49
CA ALA A 200 -16.37 -10.07 1.44
C ALA A 200 -16.89 -10.89 2.63
N GLU A 201 -17.37 -12.11 2.39
CA GLU A 201 -17.82 -13.04 3.44
C GLU A 201 -16.65 -13.49 4.32
N GLY A 202 -15.50 -13.85 3.74
CA GLY A 202 -14.29 -14.20 4.50
C GLY A 202 -13.81 -13.07 5.44
N ILE A 203 -14.11 -11.79 5.12
CA ILE A 203 -13.84 -10.68 6.06
C ILE A 203 -14.83 -10.69 7.23
N ARG A 204 -16.08 -11.09 7.01
CA ARG A 204 -17.09 -11.23 8.04
C ARG A 204 -16.75 -12.37 9.01
N GLU A 205 -16.40 -13.53 8.49
CA GLU A 205 -15.93 -14.69 9.27
C GLU A 205 -14.71 -14.33 10.12
N ARG A 206 -13.76 -13.60 9.54
CA ARG A 206 -12.59 -13.09 10.27
C ARG A 206 -12.99 -12.23 11.46
N LYS A 207 -14.01 -11.39 11.33
CA LYS A 207 -14.50 -10.56 12.43
C LYS A 207 -15.07 -11.41 13.57
N GLU A 208 -15.90 -12.41 13.25
CA GLU A 208 -16.49 -13.30 14.26
C GLU A 208 -15.40 -14.12 14.97
N HIS A 209 -14.42 -14.64 14.24
CA HIS A 209 -13.29 -15.34 14.83
C HIS A 209 -12.46 -14.45 15.81
N ILE A 210 -12.23 -13.19 15.45
CA ILE A 210 -11.56 -12.23 16.35
C ILE A 210 -12.40 -11.97 17.60
N LYS A 211 -13.71 -11.87 17.45
CA LYS A 211 -14.65 -11.66 18.56
C LYS A 211 -14.65 -12.86 19.51
N GLU A 212 -14.67 -14.08 18.98
CA GLU A 212 -14.60 -15.32 19.78
C GLU A 212 -13.28 -15.43 20.54
N LYS A 213 -12.14 -15.17 19.87
CA LYS A 213 -10.83 -15.16 20.53
C LYS A 213 -10.77 -14.18 21.70
N ARG A 214 -11.35 -12.98 21.54
CA ARG A 214 -11.40 -11.99 22.62
C ARG A 214 -12.28 -12.44 23.78
N LYS A 215 -13.43 -13.07 23.48
CA LYS A 215 -14.29 -13.66 24.53
C LYS A 215 -13.59 -14.75 25.32
N LYS A 216 -12.92 -15.68 24.63
CA LYS A 216 -12.15 -16.76 25.27
C LYS A 216 -11.03 -16.21 26.15
N LYS A 217 -10.33 -15.17 25.73
CA LYS A 217 -9.28 -14.53 26.53
C LYS A 217 -9.83 -13.86 27.79
N ALA A 218 -10.95 -13.12 27.66
CA ALA A 218 -11.61 -12.45 28.80
C ALA A 218 -12.25 -13.43 29.80
N LEU A 219 -12.42 -14.72 29.47
CA LEU A 219 -12.90 -15.76 30.38
C LEU A 219 -11.75 -16.49 31.12
N GLN A 220 -10.51 -16.24 30.70
CA GLN A 220 -9.29 -16.84 31.30
C GLN A 220 -8.53 -15.87 32.21
N GLU A 221 -8.90 -14.58 32.18
CA GLU A 221 -8.43 -13.52 33.09
C GLU A 221 -9.43 -13.30 34.24
#